data_e6f242034bc3e12f61388f4f98e8c1e5
#
_entry.id   e6f242034bc3e12f61388f4f98e8c1e5
#
_cell.length_a   1.000
_cell.length_b   1.000
_cell.length_c   1.000
_cell.angle_alpha   90.00
_cell.angle_beta   90.00
_cell.angle_gamma   90.00
#
_symmetry.space_group_name_H-M   'P 1'
#
loop_
_entity.id
_entity.type
_entity.pdbx_description
1 polymer ?
#
loop_
_entity_poly.entity_id
_entity_poly.type
_entity_poly.pdbx_seq_one_letter_code
_entity_poly.pdbx_strand_id
1 'polypeptide(L)' 'MSTKQGVADFLLRHGHQRFCARCVARAVKARTVPPVEPAMKDLGATPRYRVEEADCSQCERTTLTIRTLWTGM' A
#
# COMPACT_ATOMS: atom_id res chain seq x y z
N MET A 1 4.16 5.77 15.89
CA MET A 1 4.41 5.09 14.62
C MET A 1 3.94 5.94 13.45
N SER A 2 4.70 5.97 12.38
CA SER A 2 4.29 6.73 11.21
C SER A 2 3.35 5.88 10.33
N THR A 3 2.47 6.55 9.61
CA THR A 3 1.58 5.88 8.66
C THR A 3 2.39 5.11 7.60
N LYS A 4 3.49 5.69 7.15
CA LYS A 4 4.37 5.07 6.16
C LYS A 4 4.91 3.73 6.65
N GLN A 5 5.32 3.65 7.89
CA GLN A 5 5.84 2.41 8.48
C GLN A 5 4.74 1.35 8.54
N GLY A 6 3.55 1.72 8.98
CA GLY A 6 2.42 0.80 9.04
C GLY A 6 2.05 0.25 7.67
N VAL A 7 2.06 1.10 6.65
CA VAL A 7 1.79 0.69 5.27
C VAL A 7 2.84 -0.31 4.80
N ALA A 8 4.12 0.00 5.04
CA ALA A 8 5.21 -0.89 4.64
C ALA A 8 5.10 -2.26 5.31
N ASP A 9 4.84 -2.29 6.61
CA ASP A 9 4.68 -3.54 7.36
C ASP A 9 3.51 -4.36 6.83
N PHE A 10 2.40 -3.70 6.56
CA PHE A 10 1.21 -4.37 6.02
C PHE A 10 1.52 -5.03 4.67
N LEU A 11 2.19 -4.30 3.78
CA LEU A 11 2.51 -4.81 2.46
C LEU A 11 3.49 -5.98 2.51
N LEU A 12 4.47 -5.93 3.40
CA LEU A 12 5.41 -7.03 3.57
C LEU A 12 4.73 -8.32 4.01
N ARG A 13 3.69 -8.20 4.84
CA ARG A 13 2.94 -9.37 5.32
C ARG A 13 2.12 -10.02 4.20
N HIS A 14 1.72 -9.26 3.22
CA HIS A 14 0.84 -9.74 2.15
C HIS A 14 1.57 -10.01 0.83
N GLY A 15 2.89 -9.86 0.81
CA GLY A 15 3.70 -10.20 -0.36
C GLY A 15 3.37 -9.33 -1.57
N HIS A 16 3.09 -9.98 -2.70
CA HIS A 16 2.90 -9.29 -3.98
C HIS A 16 1.47 -8.82 -4.24
N GLN A 17 0.58 -8.90 -3.25
CA GLN A 17 -0.79 -8.45 -3.44
C GLN A 17 -0.87 -6.94 -3.57
N ARG A 18 -1.78 -6.48 -4.43
CA ARG A 18 -2.01 -5.06 -4.64
C ARG A 18 -3.14 -4.57 -3.75
N PHE A 19 -2.95 -3.40 -3.15
CA PHE A 19 -3.96 -2.81 -2.28
C PHE A 19 -4.12 -1.34 -2.62
N CYS A 20 -5.38 -0.89 -2.69
CA CYS A 20 -5.68 0.52 -2.90
C CYS A 20 -5.57 1.28 -1.57
N ALA A 21 -5.53 2.63 -1.66
CA ALA A 21 -5.37 3.47 -0.48
C ALA A 21 -6.44 3.21 0.58
N ARG A 22 -7.68 2.98 0.16
CA ARG A 22 -8.79 2.72 1.09
C ARG A 22 -8.59 1.43 1.87
N CYS A 23 -8.17 0.37 1.19
CA CYS A 23 -7.93 -0.92 1.85
C CYS A 23 -6.72 -0.85 2.78
N VAL A 24 -5.67 -0.15 2.35
CA VAL A 24 -4.49 0.06 3.20
C VAL A 24 -4.87 0.88 4.44
N ALA A 25 -5.64 1.96 4.26
CA ALA A 25 -6.07 2.78 5.39
C ALA A 25 -6.85 1.96 6.42
N ARG A 26 -7.74 1.10 5.95
CA ARG A 26 -8.51 0.23 6.84
C ARG A 26 -7.61 -0.76 7.58
N ALA A 27 -6.65 -1.33 6.87
CA ALA A 27 -5.75 -2.33 7.45
C ALA A 27 -4.81 -1.75 8.50
N VAL A 28 -4.31 -0.53 8.27
CA VAL A 28 -3.43 0.14 9.23
C VAL A 28 -4.19 0.98 10.24
N LYS A 29 -5.52 0.90 10.22
CA LYS A 29 -6.41 1.61 11.15
C LYS A 29 -6.25 3.12 11.08
N ALA A 30 -5.95 3.65 9.88
CA ALA A 30 -5.91 5.09 9.67
C ALA A 30 -7.34 5.64 9.72
N ARG A 31 -7.51 6.79 10.35
CA ARG A 31 -8.83 7.42 10.48
C ARG A 31 -9.36 7.92 9.17
N THR A 32 -8.46 8.34 8.27
CA THR A 32 -8.84 8.91 6.98
C THR A 32 -7.91 8.37 5.91
N VAL A 33 -8.37 8.40 4.66
CA VAL A 33 -7.58 7.95 3.51
C VAL A 33 -6.44 8.91 3.15
N PRO A 34 -6.65 10.25 3.16
CA PRO A 34 -5.60 11.19 2.72
C PRO A 34 -4.20 10.99 3.31
N PRO A 35 -4.01 10.67 4.60
CA PRO A 35 -2.66 10.42 5.12
C PRO A 35 -1.97 9.20 4.50
N VAL A 36 -2.75 8.26 3.97
CA VAL A 36 -2.21 7.03 3.37
C VAL A 36 -1.67 7.29 1.98
N GLU A 37 -2.32 8.16 1.20
CA GLU A 37 -1.90 8.44 -0.16
C GLU A 37 -0.48 8.99 -0.28
N PRO A 38 -0.07 9.99 0.52
CA PRO A 38 1.31 10.46 0.51
C PRO A 38 2.31 9.37 0.90
N ALA A 39 1.94 8.53 1.88
CA ALA A 39 2.78 7.43 2.29
C ALA A 39 2.98 6.43 1.15
N MET A 40 1.92 6.14 0.40
CA MET A 40 2.01 5.26 -0.76
C MET A 40 2.93 5.85 -1.83
N LYS A 41 2.80 7.15 -2.10
CA LYS A 41 3.66 7.82 -3.08
C LYS A 41 5.12 7.79 -2.67
N ASP A 42 5.40 8.02 -1.39
CA ASP A 42 6.76 7.97 -0.86
C ASP A 42 7.36 6.58 -1.02
N LEU A 43 6.60 5.55 -0.70
CA LEU A 43 7.06 4.17 -0.85
C LEU A 43 7.25 3.82 -2.33
N GLY A 44 6.33 4.27 -3.18
CA GLY A 44 6.39 4.02 -4.62
C GLY A 44 7.57 4.67 -5.30
N ALA A 45 8.18 5.67 -4.68
CA ALA A 45 9.39 6.30 -5.19
C ALA A 45 10.63 5.44 -4.97
N THR A 46 10.53 4.38 -4.18
CA THR A 46 11.64 3.46 -3.92
C THR A 46 11.53 2.24 -4.84
N PRO A 47 12.64 1.56 -5.14
CA PRO A 47 12.60 0.37 -5.99
C PRO A 47 11.96 -0.86 -5.33
N ARG A 48 11.64 -0.79 -4.06
CA ARG A 48 11.04 -1.90 -3.32
C ARG A 48 9.53 -2.00 -3.48
N TYR A 49 8.89 -0.93 -3.93
CA TYR A 49 7.44 -0.86 -4.05
C TYR A 49 7.06 -0.32 -5.41
N ARG A 50 5.88 -0.71 -5.86
CA ARG A 50 5.35 -0.21 -7.12
C ARG A 50 3.95 0.34 -6.90
N VAL A 51 3.74 1.58 -7.32
CA VAL A 51 2.42 2.20 -7.33
C VAL A 51 1.96 2.25 -8.77
N GLU A 52 0.79 1.66 -9.04
CA GLU A 52 0.25 1.61 -10.39
C GLU A 52 -1.26 1.52 -10.34
N GLU A 53 -1.91 1.92 -11.41
CA GLU A 53 -3.34 1.76 -11.55
C GLU A 53 -3.64 0.32 -11.94
N ALA A 54 -4.33 -0.40 -11.07
CA ALA A 54 -4.61 -1.82 -11.24
C ALA A 54 -5.74 -2.25 -10.31
N ASP A 55 -6.19 -3.49 -10.45
CA ASP A 55 -7.24 -4.04 -9.60
C ASP A 55 -6.70 -4.30 -8.19
N CYS A 56 -7.39 -3.76 -7.19
CA CYS A 56 -7.07 -4.04 -5.79
C CYS A 56 -7.41 -5.49 -5.46
N SER A 57 -6.48 -6.21 -4.83
CA SER A 57 -6.70 -7.60 -4.45
C SER A 57 -7.78 -7.78 -3.39
N GLN A 58 -8.05 -6.73 -2.62
CA GLN A 58 -9.00 -6.79 -1.51
C GLN A 58 -10.41 -6.42 -1.93
N CYS A 59 -10.59 -5.29 -2.63
CA CYS A 59 -11.91 -4.78 -2.98
C CYS A 59 -12.23 -4.87 -4.46
N GLU A 60 -11.28 -5.33 -5.27
CA GLU A 60 -11.44 -5.55 -6.71
C GLU A 60 -11.70 -4.29 -7.52
N ARG A 61 -11.49 -3.11 -6.94
CA ARG A 61 -11.61 -1.85 -7.66
C ARG A 61 -10.37 -1.58 -8.50
N THR A 62 -10.58 -1.07 -9.70
CA THR A 62 -9.48 -0.59 -10.54
C THR A 62 -9.18 0.84 -10.14
N THR A 63 -8.06 1.03 -9.47
CA THR A 63 -7.65 2.33 -8.95
C THR A 63 -6.14 2.31 -8.68
N LEU A 64 -5.62 3.39 -8.13
CA LEU A 64 -4.21 3.45 -7.76
C LEU A 64 -3.95 2.47 -6.62
N THR A 65 -3.05 1.52 -6.86
CA THR A 65 -2.69 0.48 -5.90
C THR A 65 -1.20 0.50 -5.63
N ILE A 66 -0.80 -0.12 -4.52
CA ILE A 66 0.61 -0.29 -4.17
C ILE A 66 0.86 -1.76 -3.84
N ARG A 67 2.03 -2.25 -4.23
CA ARG A 67 2.49 -3.59 -3.86
C ARG A 67 3.97 -3.58 -3.59
N THR A 68 4.44 -4.54 -2.81
CA THR A 68 5.86 -4.71 -2.61
C THR A 68 6.45 -5.56 -3.73
N LEU A 69 7.62 -5.17 -4.21
CA LEU A 69 8.38 -5.92 -5.21
C LEU A 69 9.47 -6.77 -4.54
N TRP A 70 9.70 -6.54 -3.26
CA TRP A 70 10.74 -7.21 -2.49
C TRP A 70 10.13 -8.18 -1.49
N THR A 71 10.63 -9.40 -1.45
CA THR A 71 10.06 -10.45 -0.61
C THR A 71 10.77 -10.61 0.73
N GLY A 72 11.79 -9.86 0.99
CA GLY A 72 12.50 -9.91 2.26
C GLY A 72 13.53 -11.02 2.38
N MET A 73 13.82 -11.67 1.31
CA MET A 73 14.80 -12.78 1.29
C MET A 73 16.19 -12.32 1.00
#